data_b3eba790e2ef2126c91f7ed2ab3bb96a
#
_entry.id   b3eba790e2ef2126c91f7ed2ab3bb96a
#
_cell.length_a   1.000
_cell.length_b   1.000
_cell.length_c   1.000
_cell.angle_alpha   90.00
_cell.angle_beta   90.00
_cell.angle_gamma   90.00
#
_symmetry.space_group_name_H-M   'P 1'
#
loop_
_entity.id
_entity.type
_entity.pdbx_description
1 polymer ?
#
loop_
_entity_poly.entity_id
_entity_poly.type
_entity_poly.pdbx_seq_one_letter_code
_entity_poly.pdbx_strand_id
1 'polypeptide(L)'
;MCGRFTQHYCWTEIHGFLNLSGPARNLQPRYNISPTTMIDVCRITEAGRELIPMRWGLIPSWWKKTVQELQATFNARSETIADKPMFRSSFRTRRCIIPASGFYEWTGERGNKTPHYFSSTRQRPLAFAGLWDEWRDDKTNENCLSATIVVGPANPWMLPFHERMPLMLEQCYFDEWLIGKNPSAAILLSRTHDLQQWVVSKRINRAGTGDHDPSLIDMVEDHSPQN
;
A
#
# COMPACT_ATOMS: atom_id res chain seq x y z
N MET A 1 9.54 -6.44 2.17
CA MET A 1 8.92 -5.10 2.06
C MET A 1 7.78 -5.19 1.06
N CYS A 2 6.60 -4.69 1.40
CA CYS A 2 5.45 -4.73 0.51
C CYS A 2 5.79 -4.04 -0.82
N GLY A 3 6.07 -4.82 -1.84
CA GLY A 3 6.46 -4.36 -3.18
C GLY A 3 5.44 -4.73 -4.25
N ARG A 4 4.33 -5.35 -3.86
CA ARG A 4 3.26 -5.76 -4.75
C ARG A 4 1.95 -5.92 -3.99
N PHE A 5 0.85 -5.38 -4.51
CA PHE A 5 -0.46 -5.51 -3.88
C PHE A 5 -1.60 -5.43 -4.91
N THR A 6 -2.84 -5.55 -4.46
CA THR A 6 -4.04 -5.57 -5.31
C THR A 6 -5.06 -4.53 -4.87
N GLN A 7 -5.81 -3.99 -5.83
CA GLN A 7 -6.97 -3.12 -5.64
C GLN A 7 -8.08 -3.59 -6.57
N HIS A 8 -8.93 -4.52 -6.11
CA HIS A 8 -10.01 -5.10 -6.92
C HIS A 8 -11.39 -5.02 -6.23
N TYR A 9 -11.56 -4.05 -5.35
CA TYR A 9 -12.82 -3.69 -4.73
C TYR A 9 -13.71 -2.87 -5.69
N CYS A 10 -15.03 -2.94 -5.49
CA CYS A 10 -15.95 -2.04 -6.19
C CYS A 10 -16.10 -0.71 -5.46
N TRP A 11 -16.69 0.30 -6.16
CA TRP A 11 -16.91 1.61 -5.56
C TRP A 11 -17.75 1.57 -4.29
N THR A 12 -18.87 0.84 -4.29
CA THR A 12 -19.78 0.76 -3.14
C THR A 12 -19.08 0.21 -1.90
N GLU A 13 -18.26 -0.83 -2.08
CA GLU A 13 -17.49 -1.44 -1.01
C GLU A 13 -16.48 -0.46 -0.42
N ILE A 14 -15.66 0.17 -1.26
CA ILE A 14 -14.60 1.06 -0.77
C ILE A 14 -15.15 2.38 -0.24
N HIS A 15 -16.25 2.89 -0.83
CA HIS A 15 -16.95 4.07 -0.35
C HIS A 15 -17.45 3.88 1.09
N GLY A 16 -18.14 2.76 1.36
CA GLY A 16 -18.60 2.44 2.72
C GLY A 16 -17.44 2.15 3.68
N PHE A 17 -16.42 1.41 3.23
CA PHE A 17 -15.27 1.07 4.06
C PHE A 17 -14.48 2.31 4.52
N LEU A 18 -14.23 3.26 3.63
CA LEU A 18 -13.45 4.47 3.95
C LEU A 18 -14.31 5.66 4.37
N ASN A 19 -15.64 5.57 4.32
CA ASN A 19 -16.56 6.68 4.51
C ASN A 19 -16.18 7.86 3.62
N LEU A 20 -16.17 7.61 2.30
CA LEU A 20 -15.75 8.60 1.31
C LEU A 20 -16.83 9.65 1.09
N SER A 21 -16.41 10.85 0.69
CA SER A 21 -17.25 11.92 0.15
C SER A 21 -17.09 11.96 -1.38
N GLY A 22 -18.10 12.49 -2.05
CA GLY A 22 -18.04 12.73 -3.49
C GLY A 22 -18.74 11.68 -4.36
N PRO A 23 -18.74 11.90 -5.69
CA PRO A 23 -19.49 11.08 -6.64
C PRO A 23 -18.84 9.69 -6.84
N ALA A 24 -19.67 8.75 -7.30
CA ALA A 24 -19.21 7.40 -7.65
C ALA A 24 -18.12 7.45 -8.75
N ARG A 25 -17.13 6.56 -8.64
CA ARG A 25 -16.07 6.37 -9.62
C ARG A 25 -16.12 4.96 -10.20
N ASN A 26 -15.78 4.83 -11.46
CA ASN A 26 -15.58 3.55 -12.12
C ASN A 26 -14.17 3.04 -11.84
N LEU A 27 -14.01 2.25 -10.78
CA LEU A 27 -12.73 1.67 -10.38
C LEU A 27 -12.47 0.41 -11.22
N GLN A 28 -11.26 0.29 -11.75
CA GLN A 28 -10.86 -0.89 -12.50
C GLN A 28 -10.10 -1.85 -11.58
N PRO A 29 -10.50 -3.13 -11.50
CA PRO A 29 -9.80 -4.11 -10.66
C PRO A 29 -8.37 -4.31 -11.14
N ARG A 30 -7.45 -4.37 -10.17
CA ARG A 30 -6.03 -4.54 -10.41
C ARG A 30 -5.43 -5.59 -9.48
N TYR A 31 -4.74 -6.56 -10.06
CA TYR A 31 -4.26 -7.75 -9.37
C TYR A 31 -2.73 -7.85 -9.28
N ASN A 32 -1.98 -6.94 -9.91
CA ASN A 32 -0.51 -6.99 -9.95
C ASN A 32 0.11 -5.59 -9.91
N ILE A 33 -0.30 -4.77 -8.95
CA ILE A 33 0.18 -3.39 -8.80
C ILE A 33 1.64 -3.41 -8.32
N SER A 34 2.50 -2.71 -9.08
CA SER A 34 3.93 -2.56 -8.77
C SER A 34 4.30 -1.10 -8.47
N PRO A 35 5.41 -0.85 -7.76
CA PRO A 35 5.91 0.52 -7.54
C PRO A 35 6.00 1.33 -8.84
N THR A 36 5.87 2.63 -8.72
CA THR A 36 5.85 3.66 -9.77
C THR A 36 4.59 3.74 -10.62
N THR A 37 3.62 2.84 -10.43
CA THR A 37 2.30 2.94 -11.09
C THR A 37 1.32 3.78 -10.26
N MET A 38 0.21 4.18 -10.89
CA MET A 38 -0.88 4.88 -10.21
C MET A 38 -1.65 3.89 -9.34
N ILE A 39 -2.05 4.34 -8.13
CA ILE A 39 -2.84 3.58 -7.16
C ILE A 39 -3.94 4.46 -6.59
N ASP A 40 -5.04 3.87 -6.14
CA ASP A 40 -6.07 4.61 -5.40
C ASP A 40 -5.59 4.91 -3.98
N VAL A 41 -5.73 6.17 -3.58
CA VAL A 41 -5.30 6.67 -2.26
C VAL A 41 -6.42 7.51 -1.65
N CYS A 42 -6.77 7.23 -0.40
CA CYS A 42 -7.71 8.02 0.38
C CYS A 42 -6.95 9.07 1.20
N ARG A 43 -7.28 10.34 0.98
CA ARG A 43 -6.83 11.46 1.80
C ARG A 43 -7.99 12.23 2.37
N ILE A 44 -7.72 13.10 3.34
CA ILE A 44 -8.71 14.04 3.90
C ILE A 44 -8.58 15.41 3.21
N THR A 45 -9.73 16.03 2.95
CA THR A 45 -9.86 17.40 2.46
C THR A 45 -10.90 18.14 3.32
N GLU A 46 -11.15 19.41 3.05
CA GLU A 46 -12.23 20.18 3.70
C GLU A 46 -13.62 19.58 3.42
N ALA A 47 -13.80 18.94 2.27
CA ALA A 47 -15.05 18.28 1.89
C ALA A 47 -15.21 16.88 2.47
N GLY A 48 -14.22 16.37 3.20
CA GLY A 48 -14.21 15.01 3.76
C GLY A 48 -13.13 14.12 3.13
N ARG A 49 -13.33 12.80 3.20
CA ARG A 49 -12.39 11.82 2.65
C ARG A 49 -12.64 11.63 1.15
N GLU A 50 -11.61 11.77 0.35
CA GLU A 50 -11.66 11.52 -1.09
C GLU A 50 -10.71 10.39 -1.51
N LEU A 51 -11.10 9.62 -2.51
CA LEU A 51 -10.27 8.60 -3.13
C LEU A 51 -9.76 9.12 -4.47
N ILE A 52 -8.44 9.29 -4.62
CA ILE A 52 -7.83 9.82 -5.85
C ILE A 52 -6.64 8.98 -6.28
N PRO A 53 -6.30 8.98 -7.57
CA PRO A 53 -5.09 8.31 -8.06
C PRO A 53 -3.84 9.08 -7.65
N MET A 54 -2.84 8.37 -7.12
CA MET A 54 -1.49 8.88 -6.84
C MET A 54 -0.44 7.88 -7.32
N ARG A 55 0.73 8.37 -7.69
CA ARG A 55 1.88 7.53 -8.03
C ARG A 55 2.40 6.80 -6.79
N TRP A 56 2.57 5.50 -6.85
CA TRP A 56 3.19 4.74 -5.75
C TRP A 56 4.72 4.87 -5.76
N GLY A 57 5.25 5.55 -4.80
CA GLY A 57 6.65 5.96 -4.65
C GLY A 57 6.71 7.47 -4.44
N LEU A 58 6.73 7.89 -3.17
CA LEU A 58 6.62 9.27 -2.75
C LEU A 58 7.77 10.12 -3.31
N ILE A 59 7.43 11.24 -3.93
CA ILE A 59 8.35 12.28 -4.36
C ILE A 59 8.12 13.46 -3.43
N PRO A 60 9.09 13.83 -2.57
CA PRO A 60 8.88 14.96 -1.66
C PRO A 60 8.79 16.27 -2.44
N SER A 61 7.94 17.19 -1.97
CA SER A 61 7.73 18.51 -2.60
C SER A 61 9.00 19.33 -2.82
N TRP A 62 10.03 19.12 -1.99
CA TRP A 62 11.33 19.81 -2.08
C TRP A 62 12.34 19.13 -3.04
N TRP A 63 12.00 17.99 -3.68
CA TRP A 63 12.92 17.27 -4.56
C TRP A 63 13.20 18.08 -5.83
N LYS A 64 14.49 18.36 -6.10
CA LYS A 64 14.94 19.23 -7.22
C LYS A 64 15.64 18.47 -8.35
N LYS A 65 15.86 17.18 -8.16
CA LYS A 65 16.46 16.30 -9.17
C LYS A 65 15.39 15.58 -9.98
N THR A 66 15.81 14.83 -10.98
CA THR A 66 14.89 13.99 -11.76
C THR A 66 14.29 12.86 -10.90
N VAL A 67 13.12 12.39 -11.27
CA VAL A 67 12.45 11.28 -10.54
C VAL A 67 13.26 9.98 -10.64
N GLN A 68 14.04 9.81 -11.71
CA GLN A 68 14.92 8.65 -11.92
C GLN A 68 16.08 8.59 -10.92
N GLU A 69 16.52 9.73 -10.41
CA GLU A 69 17.57 9.81 -9.37
C GLU A 69 17.04 9.56 -7.97
N LEU A 70 15.70 9.47 -7.82
CA LEU A 70 15.08 9.21 -6.53
C LEU A 70 15.26 7.73 -6.16
N GLN A 71 15.79 7.49 -4.96
CA GLN A 71 15.85 6.13 -4.41
C GLN A 71 14.44 5.57 -4.21
N ALA A 72 14.33 4.25 -4.06
CA ALA A 72 13.04 3.60 -3.83
C ALA A 72 12.32 4.16 -2.60
N THR A 73 11.20 4.84 -2.83
CA THR A 73 10.38 5.53 -1.82
C THR A 73 8.96 4.96 -1.73
N PHE A 74 8.74 3.76 -2.26
CA PHE A 74 7.43 3.13 -2.22
C PHE A 74 7.06 2.55 -0.84
N ASN A 75 8.06 2.44 0.08
CA ASN A 75 7.83 2.10 1.49
C ASN A 75 8.58 3.07 2.41
N ALA A 76 7.93 3.45 3.52
CA ALA A 76 8.50 4.24 4.61
C ALA A 76 8.51 3.41 5.90
N ARG A 77 9.67 3.27 6.56
CA ARG A 77 9.77 2.52 7.83
C ARG A 77 9.23 3.33 8.99
N SER A 78 8.28 2.76 9.74
CA SER A 78 7.64 3.42 10.90
C SER A 78 8.62 3.90 11.94
N GLU A 79 9.74 3.19 12.13
CA GLU A 79 10.74 3.51 13.16
C GLU A 79 11.55 4.77 12.84
N THR A 80 11.59 5.19 11.59
CA THR A 80 12.42 6.33 11.15
C THR A 80 11.65 7.38 10.36
N ILE A 81 10.34 7.19 10.20
CA ILE A 81 9.48 8.01 9.36
C ILE A 81 9.41 9.47 9.85
N ALA A 82 9.48 9.68 11.16
CA ALA A 82 9.44 11.02 11.78
C ALA A 82 10.72 11.83 11.58
N ASP A 83 11.85 11.17 11.34
CA ASP A 83 13.18 11.80 11.31
C ASP A 83 13.72 11.93 9.88
N LYS A 84 13.46 10.93 9.02
CA LYS A 84 14.00 10.94 7.66
C LYS A 84 13.48 12.12 6.84
N PRO A 85 14.36 12.96 6.25
CA PRO A 85 13.97 14.11 5.43
C PRO A 85 12.94 13.77 4.34
N MET A 86 13.03 12.57 3.78
CA MET A 86 12.16 12.07 2.72
C MET A 86 10.68 12.00 3.15
N PHE A 87 10.40 11.70 4.42
CA PHE A 87 9.07 11.37 4.90
C PHE A 87 8.56 12.29 6.02
N ARG A 88 9.45 12.92 6.80
CA ARG A 88 9.09 13.66 8.02
C ARG A 88 8.03 14.75 7.83
N SER A 89 8.06 15.46 6.70
CA SER A 89 7.08 16.51 6.41
C SER A 89 5.70 15.90 6.18
N SER A 90 5.63 14.90 5.31
CA SER A 90 4.38 14.20 5.00
C SER A 90 3.82 13.46 6.20
N PHE A 91 4.69 12.89 7.06
CA PHE A 91 4.27 12.25 8.30
C PHE A 91 3.56 13.21 9.27
N ARG A 92 3.97 14.46 9.29
CA ARG A 92 3.34 15.49 10.14
C ARG A 92 1.98 15.96 9.59
N THR A 93 1.84 16.12 8.28
CA THR A 93 0.71 16.88 7.69
C THR A 93 0.00 16.21 6.53
N ARG A 94 0.55 15.16 5.91
CA ARG A 94 0.03 14.55 4.68
C ARG A 94 -0.04 13.03 4.81
N ARG A 95 -0.85 12.58 5.77
CA ARG A 95 -1.13 11.16 5.95
C ARG A 95 -2.31 10.74 5.08
N CYS A 96 -2.30 9.50 4.63
CA CYS A 96 -3.34 8.94 3.79
C CYS A 96 -3.59 7.47 4.16
N ILE A 97 -4.64 6.91 3.61
CA ILE A 97 -4.92 5.49 3.65
C ILE A 97 -4.81 4.94 2.23
N ILE A 98 -4.06 3.87 2.05
CA ILE A 98 -3.96 3.17 0.78
C ILE A 98 -4.80 1.90 0.93
N PRO A 99 -6.02 1.86 0.36
CA PRO A 99 -6.85 0.66 0.42
C PRO A 99 -6.24 -0.44 -0.44
N ALA A 100 -6.30 -1.66 0.04
CA ALA A 100 -5.83 -2.83 -0.68
C ALA A 100 -6.82 -3.99 -0.51
N SER A 101 -6.99 -4.82 -1.53
CA SER A 101 -7.74 -6.07 -1.42
C SER A 101 -6.85 -7.17 -0.83
N GLY A 102 -5.54 -7.08 -1.07
CA GLY A 102 -4.52 -7.95 -0.53
C GLY A 102 -3.14 -7.52 -1.00
N PHE A 103 -2.11 -8.25 -0.57
CA PHE A 103 -0.71 -7.99 -0.97
C PHE A 103 0.08 -9.28 -1.13
N TYR A 104 1.27 -9.17 -1.71
CA TYR A 104 2.13 -10.32 -1.95
C TYR A 104 3.45 -10.18 -1.19
N GLU A 105 3.96 -11.32 -0.71
CA GLU A 105 5.33 -11.50 -0.27
C GLU A 105 5.89 -12.82 -0.79
N TRP A 106 7.20 -12.95 -0.79
CA TRP A 106 7.90 -14.07 -1.42
C TRP A 106 8.81 -14.77 -0.44
N THR A 107 8.72 -16.09 -0.44
CA THR A 107 9.70 -16.97 0.24
C THR A 107 10.67 -17.60 -0.77
N GLY A 108 11.73 -18.23 -0.26
CA GLY A 108 12.73 -18.93 -1.08
C GLY A 108 13.85 -18.05 -1.61
N GLU A 109 14.77 -18.66 -2.34
CA GLU A 109 16.01 -18.05 -2.80
C GLU A 109 15.82 -17.20 -4.07
N ARG A 110 16.82 -16.34 -4.34
CA ARG A 110 16.84 -15.53 -5.56
C ARG A 110 16.82 -16.43 -6.81
N GLY A 111 15.87 -16.19 -7.70
CA GLY A 111 15.67 -16.98 -8.93
C GLY A 111 14.62 -18.08 -8.81
N ASN A 112 14.28 -18.54 -7.60
CA ASN A 112 13.22 -19.52 -7.35
C ASN A 112 12.31 -19.10 -6.20
N LYS A 113 11.75 -17.90 -6.27
CA LYS A 113 10.84 -17.37 -5.25
C LYS A 113 9.44 -17.92 -5.42
N THR A 114 8.84 -18.32 -4.31
CA THR A 114 7.44 -18.72 -4.19
C THR A 114 6.62 -17.52 -3.72
N PRO A 115 5.66 -17.06 -4.51
CA PRO A 115 4.79 -15.95 -4.13
C PRO A 115 3.65 -16.43 -3.24
N HIS A 116 3.35 -15.65 -2.21
CA HIS A 116 2.22 -15.83 -1.30
C HIS A 116 1.33 -14.59 -1.40
N TYR A 117 0.03 -14.82 -1.48
CA TYR A 117 -0.98 -13.76 -1.42
C TYR A 117 -1.58 -13.69 -0.02
N PHE A 118 -1.74 -12.49 0.47
CA PHE A 118 -2.27 -12.18 1.80
C PHE A 118 -3.52 -11.34 1.67
N SER A 119 -4.60 -11.72 2.35
CA SER A 119 -5.86 -10.95 2.38
C SER A 119 -6.53 -11.03 3.75
N SER A 120 -7.59 -10.25 3.94
CA SER A 120 -8.39 -10.31 5.16
C SER A 120 -9.24 -11.58 5.22
N THR A 121 -9.25 -12.29 6.36
CA THR A 121 -10.20 -13.37 6.62
C THR A 121 -11.65 -12.89 6.68
N ARG A 122 -11.86 -11.59 6.93
CA ARG A 122 -13.19 -10.97 6.99
C ARG A 122 -13.72 -10.54 5.63
N GLN A 123 -13.03 -10.88 4.54
CA GLN A 123 -13.42 -10.52 3.17
C GLN A 123 -13.70 -9.02 2.98
N ARG A 124 -12.95 -8.16 3.66
CA ARG A 124 -13.03 -6.71 3.57
C ARG A 124 -11.69 -6.12 3.10
N PRO A 125 -11.69 -4.91 2.52
CA PRO A 125 -10.44 -4.24 2.17
C PRO A 125 -9.51 -4.07 3.38
N LEU A 126 -8.22 -4.09 3.11
CA LEU A 126 -7.16 -3.70 4.05
C LEU A 126 -6.93 -2.19 3.91
N ALA A 127 -6.62 -1.52 5.02
CA ALA A 127 -6.30 -0.09 5.05
C ALA A 127 -4.83 0.09 5.40
N PHE A 128 -3.94 0.23 4.43
CA PHE A 128 -2.54 0.50 4.71
C PHE A 128 -2.35 1.96 5.14
N ALA A 129 -1.66 2.17 6.25
CA ALA A 129 -1.18 3.50 6.61
C ALA A 129 -0.23 4.00 5.51
N GLY A 130 -0.45 5.21 5.04
CA GLY A 130 0.34 5.81 3.97
C GLY A 130 0.67 7.28 4.23
N LEU A 131 1.64 7.78 3.49
CA LEU A 131 1.95 9.20 3.40
C LEU A 131 1.83 9.62 1.94
N TRP A 132 1.52 10.87 1.71
CA TRP A 132 1.50 11.44 0.37
C TRP A 132 2.21 12.78 0.32
N ASP A 133 2.62 13.21 -0.87
CA ASP A 133 3.14 14.54 -1.14
C ASP A 133 2.76 14.97 -2.55
N GLU A 134 2.83 16.27 -2.80
CA GLU A 134 2.64 16.88 -4.10
C GLU A 134 3.97 17.51 -4.52
N TRP A 135 4.54 16.97 -5.57
CA TRP A 135 5.77 17.45 -6.19
C TRP A 135 5.46 18.13 -7.50
N ARG A 136 6.16 19.23 -7.77
CA ARG A 136 6.07 19.96 -9.04
C ARG A 136 7.41 19.85 -9.77
N ASP A 137 7.34 19.42 -11.01
CA ASP A 137 8.51 19.41 -11.90
C ASP A 137 8.83 20.84 -12.33
N ASP A 138 9.99 21.36 -11.94
CA ASP A 138 10.43 22.72 -12.28
C ASP A 138 10.64 22.91 -13.80
N LYS A 139 10.80 21.81 -14.59
CA LYS A 139 11.05 21.87 -16.03
C LYS A 139 9.75 21.81 -16.85
N THR A 140 8.85 20.90 -16.50
CA THR A 140 7.59 20.69 -17.22
C THR A 140 6.43 21.45 -16.63
N ASN A 141 6.58 21.94 -15.39
CA ASN A 141 5.53 22.58 -14.61
C ASN A 141 4.36 21.66 -14.25
N GLU A 142 4.53 20.35 -14.39
CA GLU A 142 3.54 19.35 -14.08
C GLU A 142 3.55 19.01 -12.58
N ASN A 143 2.36 18.83 -12.01
CA ASN A 143 2.19 18.36 -10.64
C ASN A 143 2.07 16.85 -10.61
N CYS A 144 2.74 16.21 -9.66
CA CYS A 144 2.67 14.78 -9.39
C CYS A 144 2.28 14.53 -7.94
N LEU A 145 1.07 13.98 -7.74
CA LEU A 145 0.66 13.41 -6.45
C LEU A 145 1.29 12.03 -6.30
N SER A 146 1.94 11.80 -5.19
CA SER A 146 2.64 10.54 -4.93
C SER A 146 2.45 10.07 -3.50
N ALA A 147 2.47 8.75 -3.29
CA ALA A 147 2.25 8.15 -1.98
C ALA A 147 3.24 7.03 -1.67
N THR A 148 3.41 6.73 -0.39
CA THR A 148 4.22 5.62 0.11
C THR A 148 3.44 4.82 1.14
N ILE A 149 3.67 3.51 1.20
CA ILE A 149 3.12 2.64 2.24
C ILE A 149 4.02 2.69 3.46
N VAL A 150 3.45 2.88 4.64
CA VAL A 150 4.17 2.77 5.91
C VAL A 150 4.29 1.28 6.26
N VAL A 151 5.52 0.85 6.55
CA VAL A 151 5.83 -0.53 6.93
C VAL A 151 6.48 -0.57 8.30
N GLY A 152 6.15 -1.59 9.08
CA GLY A 152 6.74 -1.87 10.39
C GLY A 152 7.39 -3.25 10.47
N PRO A 153 7.92 -3.62 11.63
CA PRO A 153 8.33 -5.00 11.90
C PRO A 153 7.18 -5.97 11.70
N ALA A 154 7.48 -7.13 11.11
CA ALA A 154 6.50 -8.20 10.98
C ALA A 154 6.11 -8.75 12.36
N ASN A 155 4.85 -9.12 12.52
CA ASN A 155 4.40 -9.90 13.67
C ASN A 155 4.89 -11.36 13.56
N PRO A 156 4.81 -12.18 14.62
CA PRO A 156 5.28 -13.57 14.59
C PRO A 156 4.68 -14.43 13.47
N TRP A 157 3.42 -14.16 13.08
CA TRP A 157 2.74 -14.90 12.02
C TRP A 157 3.29 -14.55 10.62
N MET A 158 3.69 -13.29 10.40
CA MET A 158 4.22 -12.81 9.13
C MET A 158 5.74 -13.08 8.96
N LEU A 159 6.50 -13.22 10.07
CA LEU A 159 7.97 -13.41 10.06
C LEU A 159 8.46 -14.53 9.14
N PRO A 160 7.80 -15.70 9.00
CA PRO A 160 8.24 -16.75 8.07
C PRO A 160 8.27 -16.30 6.60
N PHE A 161 7.53 -15.25 6.23
CA PHE A 161 7.43 -14.76 4.86
C PHE A 161 8.32 -13.54 4.62
N HIS A 162 8.33 -12.60 5.58
CA HIS A 162 9.16 -11.40 5.50
C HIS A 162 9.32 -10.72 6.87
N GLU A 163 10.46 -10.09 7.12
CA GLU A 163 10.75 -9.34 8.36
C GLU A 163 9.95 -8.03 8.52
N ARG A 164 9.25 -7.59 7.47
CA ARG A 164 8.47 -6.37 7.40
C ARG A 164 7.07 -6.65 6.88
N MET A 165 6.10 -5.84 7.33
CA MET A 165 4.74 -5.88 6.83
C MET A 165 4.15 -4.47 6.72
N PRO A 166 3.13 -4.24 5.85
CA PRO A 166 2.38 -2.98 5.85
C PRO A 166 1.73 -2.73 7.22
N LEU A 167 1.75 -1.50 7.68
CA LEU A 167 0.94 -1.13 8.84
C LEU A 167 -0.51 -0.98 8.42
N MET A 168 -1.38 -1.78 9.02
CA MET A 168 -2.81 -1.85 8.71
C MET A 168 -3.62 -1.18 9.81
N LEU A 169 -4.51 -0.29 9.41
CA LEU A 169 -5.36 0.48 10.32
C LEU A 169 -6.73 -0.17 10.44
N GLU A 170 -7.26 -0.26 11.65
CA GLU A 170 -8.67 -0.51 11.88
C GLU A 170 -9.48 0.78 11.62
N GLN A 171 -10.75 0.63 11.17
CA GLN A 171 -11.59 1.77 10.80
C GLN A 171 -11.74 2.82 11.93
N CYS A 172 -11.78 2.37 13.18
CA CYS A 172 -11.87 3.27 14.34
C CYS A 172 -10.65 4.19 14.52
N TYR A 173 -9.52 3.89 13.87
CA TYR A 173 -8.30 4.71 13.92
C TYR A 173 -8.05 5.55 12.66
N PHE A 174 -8.96 5.55 11.69
CA PHE A 174 -8.76 6.29 10.43
C PHE A 174 -8.62 7.79 10.67
N ASP A 175 -9.46 8.40 11.49
CA ASP A 175 -9.37 9.83 11.78
C ASP A 175 -8.14 10.16 12.60
N GLU A 176 -7.79 9.34 13.60
CA GLU A 176 -6.56 9.55 14.37
C GLU A 176 -5.33 9.48 13.46
N TRP A 177 -5.30 8.55 12.48
CA TRP A 177 -4.22 8.50 11.51
C TRP A 177 -4.23 9.69 10.57
N LEU A 178 -5.36 10.03 9.95
CA LEU A 178 -5.44 11.06 8.90
C LEU A 178 -5.19 12.47 9.43
N ILE A 179 -5.78 12.83 10.58
CA ILE A 179 -5.79 14.19 11.13
C ILE A 179 -5.38 14.30 12.60
N GLY A 180 -5.22 13.18 13.29
CA GLY A 180 -4.84 13.17 14.71
C GLY A 180 -3.51 13.86 14.98
N LYS A 181 -3.38 14.44 16.17
CA LYS A 181 -2.17 15.16 16.61
C LYS A 181 -1.00 14.24 16.94
N ASN A 182 -1.27 12.96 17.23
CA ASN A 182 -0.25 11.97 17.56
C ASN A 182 -0.29 10.75 16.62
N PRO A 183 0.21 10.89 15.38
CA PRO A 183 0.20 9.79 14.41
C PRO A 183 1.04 8.59 14.85
N SER A 184 2.02 8.78 15.73
CA SER A 184 2.80 7.66 16.29
C SER A 184 1.96 6.74 17.14
N ALA A 185 0.96 7.25 17.87
CA ALA A 185 0.02 6.42 18.61
C ALA A 185 -0.84 5.55 17.69
N ALA A 186 -1.30 6.08 16.56
CA ALA A 186 -2.05 5.31 15.56
C ALA A 186 -1.22 4.15 14.97
N ILE A 187 0.09 4.34 14.79
CA ILE A 187 1.03 3.28 14.38
C ILE A 187 1.05 2.13 15.42
N LEU A 188 1.13 2.46 16.71
CA LEU A 188 1.17 1.47 17.78
C LEU A 188 -0.14 0.68 17.92
N LEU A 189 -1.26 1.25 17.47
CA LEU A 189 -2.58 0.63 17.51
C LEU A 189 -2.89 -0.17 16.23
N SER A 190 -2.01 -0.17 15.24
CA SER A 190 -2.16 -1.00 14.04
C SER A 190 -2.05 -2.48 14.42
N ARG A 191 -3.14 -3.23 14.25
CA ARG A 191 -3.21 -4.66 14.59
C ARG A 191 -3.54 -5.48 13.34
N THR A 192 -2.90 -6.64 13.22
CA THR A 192 -3.03 -7.53 12.05
C THR A 192 -3.39 -8.93 12.51
N HIS A 193 -4.59 -9.11 13.06
CA HIS A 193 -4.99 -10.43 13.57
C HIS A 193 -5.85 -11.25 12.60
N ASP A 194 -6.33 -10.64 11.52
CA ASP A 194 -7.32 -11.24 10.63
C ASP A 194 -6.80 -11.43 9.20
N LEU A 195 -5.58 -11.92 9.06
CA LEU A 195 -4.99 -12.25 7.77
C LEU A 195 -5.01 -13.75 7.49
N GLN A 196 -5.22 -14.09 6.24
CA GLN A 196 -5.02 -15.41 5.66
C GLN A 196 -4.00 -15.31 4.53
N GLN A 197 -3.38 -16.45 4.17
CA GLN A 197 -2.42 -16.51 3.09
C GLN A 197 -2.51 -17.83 2.33
N TRP A 198 -2.12 -17.81 1.06
CA TRP A 198 -1.93 -19.00 0.23
C TRP A 198 -0.89 -18.76 -0.85
N VAL A 199 -0.35 -19.85 -1.39
CA VAL A 199 0.58 -19.82 -2.52
C VAL A 199 -0.20 -19.50 -3.79
N VAL A 200 0.38 -18.64 -4.64
CA VAL A 200 -0.21 -18.26 -5.92
C VAL A 200 0.76 -18.54 -7.08
N SER A 201 0.26 -18.40 -8.30
CA SER A 201 1.05 -18.67 -9.50
C SER A 201 2.31 -17.78 -9.59
N LYS A 202 3.45 -18.39 -9.95
CA LYS A 202 4.71 -17.70 -10.24
C LYS A 202 4.62 -16.68 -11.41
N ARG A 203 3.49 -16.62 -12.14
CA ARG A 203 3.21 -15.56 -13.13
C ARG A 203 3.31 -14.16 -12.51
N ILE A 204 2.98 -14.02 -11.21
CA ILE A 204 3.07 -12.76 -10.47
C ILE A 204 4.51 -12.24 -10.34
N ASN A 205 5.53 -13.07 -10.53
CA ASN A 205 6.93 -12.67 -10.41
C ASN A 205 7.34 -11.64 -11.48
N ARG A 206 6.60 -11.54 -12.58
CA ARG A 206 6.77 -10.48 -13.58
C ARG A 206 5.94 -9.26 -13.19
N ALA A 207 6.61 -8.15 -12.92
CA ALA A 207 5.96 -6.88 -12.63
C ALA A 207 5.15 -6.38 -13.85
N GLY A 208 3.94 -5.86 -13.60
CA GLY A 208 3.06 -5.29 -14.63
C GLY A 208 2.42 -6.30 -15.59
N THR A 209 2.70 -7.60 -15.46
CA THR A 209 2.06 -8.62 -16.28
C THR A 209 0.72 -9.01 -15.67
N GLY A 210 -0.35 -8.99 -16.48
CA GLY A 210 -1.67 -9.47 -16.06
C GLY A 210 -2.31 -8.63 -14.96
N ASP A 211 -2.08 -7.32 -14.90
CA ASP A 211 -2.64 -6.46 -13.83
C ASP A 211 -4.19 -6.53 -13.74
N HIS A 212 -4.86 -6.93 -14.82
CA HIS A 212 -6.31 -7.15 -14.87
C HIS A 212 -6.73 -8.64 -14.82
N ASP A 213 -5.79 -9.55 -14.58
CA ASP A 213 -6.07 -10.99 -14.53
C ASP A 213 -6.41 -11.45 -13.11
N PRO A 214 -7.70 -11.75 -12.80
CA PRO A 214 -8.11 -12.17 -11.46
C PRO A 214 -7.50 -13.51 -11.04
N SER A 215 -7.10 -14.37 -11.98
CA SER A 215 -6.49 -15.67 -11.65
C SER A 215 -5.08 -15.57 -11.05
N LEU A 216 -4.51 -14.37 -10.95
CA LEU A 216 -3.23 -14.16 -10.25
C LEU A 216 -3.33 -14.32 -8.73
N ILE A 217 -4.54 -14.22 -8.16
CA ILE A 217 -4.78 -14.44 -6.73
C ILE A 217 -5.34 -15.82 -6.41
N ASP A 218 -5.57 -16.66 -7.43
CA ASP A 218 -6.04 -18.01 -7.20
C ASP A 218 -4.98 -18.84 -6.48
N MET A 219 -5.45 -19.65 -5.52
CA MET A 219 -4.62 -20.62 -4.83
C MET A 219 -4.08 -21.65 -5.83
N VAL A 220 -2.79 -21.90 -5.80
CA VAL A 220 -2.20 -23.03 -6.51
C VAL A 220 -1.83 -24.12 -5.52
N GLU A 221 -2.14 -25.38 -5.85
CA GLU A 221 -1.71 -26.52 -5.05
C GLU A 221 -0.18 -26.60 -5.09
N ASP A 222 0.44 -26.69 -3.92
CA ASP A 222 1.89 -26.90 -3.81
C ASP A 222 2.19 -28.36 -4.17
N HIS A 223 2.55 -28.61 -5.41
CA HIS A 223 3.00 -29.90 -5.88
C HIS A 223 4.49 -30.14 -5.55
N SER A 224 4.99 -29.61 -4.44
CA SER A 224 6.31 -29.99 -3.94
C SER A 224 6.28 -31.48 -3.56
N PRO A 225 7.12 -32.36 -4.14
CA PRO A 225 7.18 -33.74 -3.70
C PRO A 225 7.58 -33.75 -2.23
N GLN A 226 6.74 -34.36 -1.41
CA GLN A 226 7.11 -34.70 -0.04
C GLN A 226 8.26 -35.70 -0.13
N ASN A 227 9.48 -35.28 0.17
CA ASN A 227 10.63 -36.14 0.38
C ASN A 227 10.68 -36.57 1.85
#